data_598a1be9c586ca4d81c447e72dc405d2
#
_entry.id   598a1be9c586ca4d81c447e72dc405d2
#
_cell.length_a   1.000
_cell.length_b   1.000
_cell.length_c   1.000
_cell.angle_alpha   90.00
_cell.angle_beta   90.00
_cell.angle_gamma   90.00
#
_symmetry.space_group_name_H-M   'P 1'
#
loop_
_entity.id
_entity.type
_entity.pdbx_description
1 polymer ?
#
loop_
_entity_poly.entity_id
_entity_poly.type
_entity_poly.pdbx_seq_one_letter_code
_entity_poly.pdbx_strand_id
1 'polypeptide(L)'
;MDIVDEINAIHRVVGRAETPAGEARTVLLRRTYDAPVEDVWDAVTNPERLPRWFLPVSGDFRVGGRYQTEGNAGGEIVRCEPPRLLRVTWIYGEPVEGGYSEVEVRLSPETDGTTVFELEHIAVTDPERWTEYGPGAVGVGWDLTLLGLGLHLAGRTIEDPRTWEQSPEAREFATLSSNAWGAAAVAGGESPDDVARMVANTTRFYAPEPPAGPAA
;
A
#
# COMPACT_ATOMS: atom_id res chain seq x y z
N MET A 1 -9.69 -13.04 -12.40
CA MET A 1 -9.95 -11.90 -11.48
C MET A 1 -10.28 -10.72 -12.38
N ASP A 2 -11.24 -9.88 -12.04
CA ASP A 2 -11.47 -8.66 -12.81
C ASP A 2 -10.61 -7.53 -12.20
N ILE A 3 -9.56 -7.16 -12.90
CA ILE A 3 -8.57 -6.17 -12.43
C ILE A 3 -9.20 -4.78 -12.32
N VAL A 4 -10.14 -4.45 -13.19
CA VAL A 4 -10.82 -3.14 -13.18
C VAL A 4 -11.68 -3.02 -11.93
N ASP A 5 -12.41 -4.08 -11.57
CA ASP A 5 -13.24 -4.12 -10.36
C ASP A 5 -12.36 -4.01 -9.10
N GLU A 6 -11.22 -4.70 -9.06
CA GLU A 6 -10.29 -4.63 -7.94
C GLU A 6 -9.73 -3.21 -7.73
N ILE A 7 -9.36 -2.52 -8.82
CA ILE A 7 -8.88 -1.13 -8.75
C ILE A 7 -9.99 -0.17 -8.32
N ASN A 8 -11.19 -0.34 -8.86
CA ASN A 8 -12.35 0.53 -8.56
C ASN A 8 -12.90 0.32 -7.13
N ALA A 9 -12.66 -0.84 -6.53
CA ALA A 9 -13.04 -1.11 -5.13
C ALA A 9 -12.22 -0.29 -4.11
N ILE A 10 -11.12 0.35 -4.53
CA ILE A 10 -10.25 1.13 -3.64
C ILE A 10 -10.51 2.63 -3.84
N HIS A 11 -10.94 3.32 -2.80
CA HIS A 11 -10.96 4.77 -2.76
C HIS A 11 -9.59 5.30 -2.31
N ARG A 12 -9.05 6.31 -3.01
CA ARG A 12 -7.71 6.86 -2.79
C ARG A 12 -7.78 8.35 -2.52
N VAL A 13 -7.01 8.82 -1.54
CA VAL A 13 -6.85 10.24 -1.24
C VAL A 13 -5.38 10.57 -1.11
N VAL A 14 -4.98 11.70 -1.68
CA VAL A 14 -3.65 12.29 -1.53
C VAL A 14 -3.79 13.59 -0.74
N GLY A 15 -2.93 13.79 0.24
CA GLY A 15 -2.99 14.96 1.09
C GLY A 15 -1.64 15.35 1.70
N ARG A 16 -1.72 16.20 2.71
CA ARG A 16 -0.58 16.68 3.50
C ARG A 16 -0.93 16.65 4.98
N ALA A 17 0.07 16.47 5.82
CA ALA A 17 -0.07 16.51 7.27
C ALA A 17 1.14 17.21 7.90
N GLU A 18 0.92 17.87 9.03
CA GLU A 18 2.02 18.35 9.87
C GLU A 18 2.48 17.24 10.80
N THR A 19 3.78 17.02 10.87
CA THR A 19 4.42 16.03 11.72
C THR A 19 5.52 16.66 12.58
N PRO A 20 6.01 15.99 13.61
CA PRO A 20 7.17 16.47 14.37
C PRO A 20 8.42 16.72 13.52
N ALA A 21 8.50 16.08 12.34
CA ALA A 21 9.61 16.25 11.39
C ALA A 21 9.31 17.28 10.27
N GLY A 22 8.18 17.98 10.35
CA GLY A 22 7.73 18.98 9.37
C GLY A 22 6.56 18.51 8.52
N GLU A 23 6.33 19.21 7.39
CA GLU A 23 5.25 18.84 6.45
C GLU A 23 5.54 17.47 5.81
N ALA A 24 4.55 16.61 5.87
CA ALA A 24 4.56 15.28 5.29
C ALA A 24 3.50 15.13 4.19
N ARG A 25 3.72 14.20 3.27
CA ARG A 25 2.73 13.75 2.30
C ARG A 25 1.92 12.60 2.89
N THR A 26 0.64 12.52 2.53
CA THR A 26 -0.23 11.42 2.94
C THR A 26 -0.81 10.73 1.72
N VAL A 27 -0.89 9.41 1.79
CA VAL A 27 -1.68 8.58 0.89
C VAL A 27 -2.62 7.74 1.73
N LEU A 28 -3.91 7.80 1.42
CA LEU A 28 -4.94 7.03 2.11
C LEU A 28 -5.64 6.13 1.10
N LEU A 29 -5.80 4.87 1.49
CA LEU A 29 -6.58 3.87 0.79
C LEU A 29 -7.74 3.41 1.67
N ARG A 30 -8.91 3.27 1.07
CA ARG A 30 -10.09 2.73 1.75
C ARG A 30 -10.76 1.69 0.87
N ARG A 31 -11.06 0.53 1.47
CA ARG A 31 -11.73 -0.58 0.80
C ARG A 31 -12.64 -1.30 1.79
N THR A 32 -13.78 -1.81 1.31
CA THR A 32 -14.64 -2.70 2.09
C THR A 32 -14.34 -4.16 1.73
N TYR A 33 -14.20 -5.00 2.76
CA TYR A 33 -14.02 -6.44 2.63
C TYR A 33 -15.25 -7.18 3.16
N ASP A 34 -15.66 -8.24 2.45
CA ASP A 34 -16.72 -9.14 2.89
C ASP A 34 -16.16 -10.15 3.91
N ALA A 35 -15.85 -9.63 5.08
CA ALA A 35 -15.31 -10.39 6.21
C ALA A 35 -15.56 -9.65 7.53
N PRO A 36 -15.77 -10.37 8.65
CA PRO A 36 -15.89 -9.79 9.98
C PRO A 36 -14.62 -9.04 10.40
N VAL A 37 -14.77 -8.01 11.23
CA VAL A 37 -13.64 -7.15 11.65
C VAL A 37 -12.55 -7.93 12.39
N GLU A 38 -12.91 -8.94 13.16
CA GLU A 38 -11.97 -9.83 13.86
C GLU A 38 -11.13 -10.64 12.89
N ASP A 39 -11.71 -11.09 11.77
CA ASP A 39 -10.99 -11.85 10.74
C ASP A 39 -10.05 -10.96 9.95
N VAL A 40 -10.48 -9.76 9.56
CA VAL A 40 -9.61 -8.76 8.93
C VAL A 40 -8.47 -8.36 9.86
N TRP A 41 -8.77 -8.12 11.15
CA TRP A 41 -7.78 -7.81 12.16
C TRP A 41 -6.72 -8.90 12.30
N ASP A 42 -7.15 -10.15 12.44
CA ASP A 42 -6.24 -11.30 12.53
C ASP A 42 -5.40 -11.43 11.24
N ALA A 43 -5.99 -11.22 10.08
CA ALA A 43 -5.26 -11.25 8.81
C ALA A 43 -4.11 -10.25 8.75
N VAL A 44 -4.28 -9.03 9.28
CA VAL A 44 -3.29 -7.94 9.19
C VAL A 44 -2.34 -7.84 10.39
N THR A 45 -2.56 -8.60 11.45
CA THR A 45 -1.74 -8.51 12.68
C THR A 45 -1.11 -9.84 13.11
N ASN A 46 -1.64 -10.98 12.64
CA ASN A 46 -1.13 -12.29 13.04
C ASN A 46 0.13 -12.67 12.22
N PRO A 47 1.31 -12.82 12.86
CA PRO A 47 2.56 -13.12 12.16
C PRO A 47 2.57 -14.49 11.46
N GLU A 48 1.71 -15.43 11.86
CA GLU A 48 1.57 -16.73 11.19
C GLU A 48 0.65 -16.64 9.95
N ARG A 49 -0.17 -15.58 9.87
CA ARG A 49 -1.12 -15.37 8.78
C ARG A 49 -0.60 -14.44 7.70
N LEU A 50 0.14 -13.39 8.08
CA LEU A 50 0.75 -12.41 7.16
C LEU A 50 1.53 -13.04 6.00
N PRO A 51 2.36 -14.08 6.18
CA PRO A 51 3.11 -14.69 5.07
C PRO A 51 2.25 -15.33 3.98
N ARG A 52 0.96 -15.53 4.22
CA ARG A 52 0.04 -16.17 3.27
C ARG A 52 -0.44 -15.22 2.18
N TRP A 53 -0.33 -13.91 2.41
CA TRP A 53 -0.86 -12.91 1.49
C TRP A 53 0.00 -11.64 1.37
N PHE A 54 0.93 -11.44 2.29
CA PHE A 54 1.83 -10.30 2.32
C PHE A 54 3.28 -10.80 2.41
N LEU A 55 3.97 -10.54 3.50
CA LEU A 55 5.36 -10.89 3.73
C LEU A 55 5.54 -11.53 5.10
N PRO A 56 6.51 -12.41 5.29
CA PRO A 56 6.93 -12.85 6.61
C PRO A 56 7.30 -11.66 7.48
N VAL A 57 6.89 -11.71 8.74
CA VAL A 57 7.19 -10.68 9.73
C VAL A 57 7.82 -11.31 10.97
N SER A 58 8.80 -10.65 11.53
CA SER A 58 9.46 -11.04 12.77
C SER A 58 9.55 -9.86 13.73
N GLY A 59 9.74 -10.12 15.02
CA GLY A 59 9.92 -9.04 15.99
C GLY A 59 9.23 -9.29 17.33
N ASP A 60 9.05 -8.18 18.07
CA ASP A 60 8.38 -8.13 19.36
C ASP A 60 7.03 -7.42 19.19
N PHE A 61 5.96 -8.22 19.05
CA PHE A 61 4.61 -7.75 18.65
C PHE A 61 3.82 -7.14 19.80
N ARG A 62 4.36 -6.10 20.43
CA ARG A 62 3.71 -5.28 21.47
C ARG A 62 3.95 -3.79 21.21
N VAL A 63 3.17 -2.92 21.78
CA VAL A 63 3.41 -1.47 21.74
C VAL A 63 4.81 -1.16 22.31
N GLY A 64 5.58 -0.37 21.59
CA GLY A 64 6.99 -0.07 21.84
C GLY A 64 7.95 -1.17 21.37
N GLY A 65 7.47 -2.31 20.89
CA GLY A 65 8.27 -3.37 20.29
C GLY A 65 8.61 -3.09 18.84
N ARG A 66 9.69 -3.71 18.34
CA ARG A 66 10.15 -3.56 16.96
C ARG A 66 9.72 -4.75 16.12
N TYR A 67 9.41 -4.49 14.85
CA TYR A 67 9.11 -5.51 13.87
C TYR A 67 9.94 -5.31 12.60
N GLN A 68 10.05 -6.36 11.80
CA GLN A 68 10.67 -6.33 10.47
C GLN A 68 9.89 -7.23 9.52
N THR A 69 9.43 -6.70 8.40
CA THR A 69 8.93 -7.49 7.26
C THR A 69 10.10 -7.92 6.38
N GLU A 70 10.11 -9.16 5.93
CA GLU A 70 11.21 -9.72 5.15
C GLU A 70 11.39 -8.98 3.82
N GLY A 71 12.60 -8.44 3.59
CA GLY A 71 12.93 -7.72 2.36
C GLY A 71 12.21 -6.38 2.16
N ASN A 72 11.52 -5.87 3.18
CA ASN A 72 10.73 -4.64 3.11
C ASN A 72 10.93 -3.80 4.38
N ALA A 73 10.00 -2.92 4.68
CA ALA A 73 10.07 -2.00 5.80
C ALA A 73 10.00 -2.70 7.16
N GLY A 74 10.58 -2.06 8.14
CA GLY A 74 10.47 -2.39 9.55
C GLY A 74 10.21 -1.14 10.38
N GLY A 75 10.08 -1.33 11.71
CA GLY A 75 9.87 -0.19 12.59
C GLY A 75 9.42 -0.58 13.99
N GLU A 76 8.71 0.35 14.62
CA GLU A 76 8.16 0.21 15.96
C GLU A 76 6.62 0.16 15.91
N ILE A 77 6.02 -0.63 16.79
CA ILE A 77 4.56 -0.61 16.99
C ILE A 77 4.23 0.55 17.92
N VAL A 78 3.69 1.63 17.34
CA VAL A 78 3.40 2.88 18.08
C VAL A 78 2.09 2.79 18.85
N ARG A 79 1.06 2.16 18.24
CA ARG A 79 -0.26 2.01 18.82
C ARG A 79 -0.94 0.75 18.32
N CYS A 80 -1.63 0.05 19.22
CA CYS A 80 -2.39 -1.15 18.89
C CYS A 80 -3.65 -1.21 19.75
N GLU A 81 -4.82 -1.15 19.09
CA GLU A 81 -6.15 -1.20 19.72
C GLU A 81 -7.03 -2.24 19.00
N PRO A 82 -6.89 -3.51 19.36
CA PRO A 82 -7.69 -4.58 18.72
C PRO A 82 -9.20 -4.38 18.90
N PRO A 83 -10.00 -4.67 17.88
CA PRO A 83 -9.65 -5.03 16.51
C PRO A 83 -9.72 -3.82 15.55
N ARG A 84 -9.40 -2.61 16.00
CA ARG A 84 -9.76 -1.37 15.30
C ARG A 84 -8.61 -0.55 14.74
N LEU A 85 -7.46 -0.54 15.44
CA LEU A 85 -6.38 0.37 15.07
C LEU A 85 -5.01 -0.25 15.33
N LEU A 86 -4.15 -0.18 14.30
CA LEU A 86 -2.73 -0.44 14.39
C LEU A 86 -1.98 0.74 13.77
N ARG A 87 -1.01 1.32 14.51
CA ARG A 87 -0.08 2.33 13.99
C ARG A 87 1.35 1.86 14.20
N VAL A 88 2.14 1.93 13.15
CA VAL A 88 3.53 1.52 13.14
C VAL A 88 4.40 2.56 12.43
N THR A 89 5.66 2.71 12.81
CA THR A 89 6.63 3.38 11.95
C THR A 89 6.95 2.46 10.78
N TRP A 90 7.17 3.04 9.58
CA TRP A 90 7.34 2.28 8.33
C TRP A 90 8.61 2.74 7.62
N ILE A 91 9.74 2.11 7.94
CA ILE A 91 11.07 2.54 7.51
C ILE A 91 11.64 1.49 6.58
N TYR A 92 11.89 1.87 5.34
CA TYR A 92 12.54 1.05 4.33
C TYR A 92 14.04 1.37 4.28
N GLY A 93 14.88 0.37 4.55
CA GLY A 93 16.33 0.55 4.64
C GLY A 93 16.77 1.21 5.95
N GLU A 94 17.85 2.01 5.88
CA GLU A 94 18.36 2.70 7.05
C GLU A 94 17.50 3.92 7.40
N PRO A 95 17.26 4.17 8.71
CA PRO A 95 16.56 5.37 9.15
C PRO A 95 17.31 6.64 8.71
N VAL A 96 16.58 7.58 8.11
CA VAL A 96 17.12 8.89 7.76
C VAL A 96 16.98 9.82 8.95
N GLU A 97 18.04 10.54 9.31
CA GLU A 97 17.99 11.53 10.39
C GLU A 97 16.93 12.61 10.07
N GLY A 98 16.03 12.86 11.01
CA GLY A 98 14.89 13.76 10.81
C GLY A 98 13.80 13.21 9.90
N GLY A 99 13.91 11.94 9.47
CA GLY A 99 12.87 11.27 8.68
C GLY A 99 11.64 10.93 9.52
N TYR A 100 10.49 10.93 8.87
CA TYR A 100 9.22 10.48 9.44
C TYR A 100 8.47 9.63 8.43
N SER A 101 8.07 8.45 8.86
CA SER A 101 7.22 7.57 8.05
C SER A 101 6.42 6.66 8.98
N GLU A 102 5.09 6.76 8.94
CA GLU A 102 4.16 5.95 9.72
C GLU A 102 3.05 5.41 8.83
N VAL A 103 2.59 4.23 9.16
CA VAL A 103 1.40 3.61 8.59
C VAL A 103 0.39 3.39 9.69
N GLU A 104 -0.84 3.84 9.46
CA GLU A 104 -1.97 3.57 10.34
C GLU A 104 -3.03 2.77 9.58
N VAL A 105 -3.44 1.64 10.16
CA VAL A 105 -4.58 0.83 9.71
C VAL A 105 -5.72 1.03 10.67
N ARG A 106 -6.91 1.35 10.12
CA ARG A 106 -8.18 1.45 10.86
C ARG A 106 -9.18 0.46 10.28
N LEU A 107 -9.88 -0.23 11.16
CA LEU A 107 -10.96 -1.14 10.80
C LEU A 107 -12.27 -0.68 11.44
N SER A 108 -13.33 -0.64 10.64
CA SER A 108 -14.67 -0.30 11.08
C SER A 108 -15.67 -1.36 10.62
N PRO A 109 -16.34 -2.07 11.54
CA PRO A 109 -17.35 -3.05 11.16
C PRO A 109 -18.60 -2.35 10.63
N GLU A 110 -19.21 -2.90 9.58
CA GLU A 110 -20.51 -2.51 9.05
C GLU A 110 -21.61 -3.45 9.55
N THR A 111 -22.88 -3.00 9.44
CA THR A 111 -24.02 -3.74 9.95
C THR A 111 -24.35 -5.02 9.18
N ASP A 112 -23.85 -5.17 7.98
CA ASP A 112 -24.02 -6.35 7.11
C ASP A 112 -22.95 -7.43 7.30
N GLY A 113 -22.02 -7.21 8.26
CA GLY A 113 -20.93 -8.14 8.55
C GLY A 113 -19.66 -7.89 7.73
N THR A 114 -19.66 -6.88 6.87
CA THR A 114 -18.46 -6.44 6.14
C THR A 114 -17.59 -5.52 7.01
N THR A 115 -16.37 -5.28 6.58
CA THR A 115 -15.42 -4.40 7.28
C THR A 115 -14.86 -3.36 6.33
N VAL A 116 -14.98 -2.09 6.72
CA VAL A 116 -14.22 -1.00 6.09
C VAL A 116 -12.80 -1.02 6.62
N PHE A 117 -11.85 -1.20 5.72
CA PHE A 117 -10.42 -1.10 5.95
C PHE A 117 -9.92 0.23 5.42
N GLU A 118 -9.19 0.97 6.24
CA GLU A 118 -8.46 2.17 5.84
C GLU A 118 -6.98 1.99 6.18
N LEU A 119 -6.10 2.35 5.23
CA LEU A 119 -4.67 2.46 5.43
C LEU A 119 -4.24 3.87 5.07
N GLU A 120 -3.61 4.56 6.01
CA GLU A 120 -2.99 5.86 5.80
C GLU A 120 -1.50 5.76 6.00
N HIS A 121 -0.74 6.15 4.98
CA HIS A 121 0.72 6.27 5.06
C HIS A 121 1.09 7.74 5.05
N ILE A 122 1.75 8.20 6.12
CA ILE A 122 2.20 9.58 6.31
C ILE A 122 3.71 9.56 6.30
N ALA A 123 4.35 10.31 5.40
CA ALA A 123 5.80 10.35 5.30
C ALA A 123 6.34 11.72 4.89
N VAL A 124 7.41 12.13 5.54
CA VAL A 124 8.28 13.19 5.00
C VAL A 124 9.04 12.58 3.83
N THR A 125 8.72 13.03 2.64
CA THR A 125 9.26 12.47 1.40
C THR A 125 10.38 13.35 0.83
N ASP A 126 11.33 12.71 0.17
CA ASP A 126 12.30 13.41 -0.66
C ASP A 126 11.57 14.19 -1.77
N PRO A 127 11.74 15.53 -1.87
CA PRO A 127 11.06 16.35 -2.87
C PRO A 127 11.33 15.92 -4.32
N GLU A 128 12.54 15.41 -4.62
CA GLU A 128 12.90 14.96 -5.96
C GLU A 128 12.14 13.69 -6.32
N ARG A 129 12.07 12.73 -5.38
CA ARG A 129 11.27 11.50 -5.54
C ARG A 129 9.78 11.79 -5.68
N TRP A 130 9.27 12.72 -4.90
CA TRP A 130 7.87 13.12 -5.04
C TRP A 130 7.60 13.73 -6.42
N THR A 131 8.48 14.62 -6.89
CA THR A 131 8.38 15.24 -8.22
C THR A 131 8.46 14.20 -9.35
N GLU A 132 9.25 13.14 -9.15
CA GLU A 132 9.44 12.09 -10.15
C GLU A 132 8.28 11.12 -10.23
N TYR A 133 7.81 10.59 -9.08
CA TYR A 133 6.85 9.47 -9.02
C TYR A 133 5.50 9.84 -8.38
N GLY A 134 5.42 10.94 -7.63
CA GLY A 134 4.23 11.33 -6.89
C GLY A 134 3.77 10.27 -5.88
N PRO A 135 2.45 10.22 -5.60
CA PRO A 135 1.88 9.26 -4.66
C PRO A 135 1.97 7.80 -5.16
N GLY A 136 2.10 7.59 -6.46
CA GLY A 136 2.20 6.27 -7.08
C GLY A 136 3.44 5.49 -6.62
N ALA A 137 4.52 6.18 -6.20
CA ALA A 137 5.74 5.55 -5.70
C ALA A 137 5.47 4.49 -4.59
N VAL A 138 4.55 4.78 -3.69
CA VAL A 138 4.13 3.87 -2.60
C VAL A 138 2.72 3.34 -2.82
N GLY A 139 1.87 4.11 -3.48
CA GLY A 139 0.45 3.81 -3.65
C GLY A 139 0.18 2.54 -4.44
N VAL A 140 0.93 2.28 -5.52
CA VAL A 140 0.80 1.04 -6.30
C VAL A 140 1.17 -0.18 -5.44
N GLY A 141 2.20 -0.07 -4.62
CA GLY A 141 2.57 -1.13 -3.66
C GLY A 141 1.47 -1.41 -2.64
N TRP A 142 0.82 -0.36 -2.14
CA TRP A 142 -0.33 -0.51 -1.23
C TRP A 142 -1.55 -1.11 -1.94
N ASP A 143 -1.83 -0.73 -3.18
CA ASP A 143 -2.91 -1.36 -3.96
C ASP A 143 -2.68 -2.86 -4.15
N LEU A 144 -1.45 -3.27 -4.47
CA LEU A 144 -1.07 -4.69 -4.55
C LEU A 144 -1.23 -5.40 -3.20
N THR A 145 -0.91 -4.74 -2.11
CA THR A 145 -1.10 -5.25 -0.75
C THR A 145 -2.60 -5.46 -0.46
N LEU A 146 -3.46 -4.49 -0.80
CA LEU A 146 -4.91 -4.61 -0.61
C LEU A 146 -5.55 -5.68 -1.51
N LEU A 147 -5.01 -5.89 -2.71
CA LEU A 147 -5.39 -6.99 -3.59
C LEU A 147 -5.08 -8.34 -2.93
N GLY A 148 -3.85 -8.50 -2.41
CA GLY A 148 -3.41 -9.72 -1.71
C GLY A 148 -4.30 -10.03 -0.50
N LEU A 149 -4.61 -9.02 0.31
CA LEU A 149 -5.52 -9.16 1.44
C LEU A 149 -6.93 -9.59 1.00
N GLY A 150 -7.47 -8.95 -0.05
CA GLY A 150 -8.80 -9.30 -0.57
C GLY A 150 -8.89 -10.73 -1.08
N LEU A 151 -7.88 -11.20 -1.80
CA LEU A 151 -7.79 -12.59 -2.26
C LEU A 151 -7.72 -13.54 -1.07
N HIS A 152 -6.89 -13.24 -0.07
CA HIS A 152 -6.74 -14.07 1.12
C HIS A 152 -8.05 -14.20 1.92
N LEU A 153 -8.75 -13.09 2.17
CA LEU A 153 -10.04 -13.10 2.87
C LEU A 153 -11.11 -13.85 2.10
N ALA A 154 -11.05 -13.82 0.76
CA ALA A 154 -11.93 -14.63 -0.11
C ALA A 154 -11.51 -16.12 -0.24
N GLY A 155 -10.51 -16.57 0.52
CA GLY A 155 -9.99 -17.94 0.43
C GLY A 155 -9.27 -18.26 -0.88
N ARG A 156 -8.77 -17.22 -1.57
CA ARG A 156 -8.05 -17.29 -2.86
C ARG A 156 -6.59 -16.95 -2.65
N THR A 157 -5.74 -17.38 -3.55
CA THR A 157 -4.30 -17.06 -3.55
C THR A 157 -3.82 -16.85 -4.98
N ILE A 158 -2.74 -16.11 -5.13
CA ILE A 158 -1.93 -16.12 -6.35
C ILE A 158 -0.98 -17.34 -6.19
N GLU A 159 -1.13 -18.35 -7.05
CA GLU A 159 -0.39 -19.62 -6.92
C GLU A 159 1.14 -19.40 -6.98
N ASP A 160 1.60 -18.54 -7.89
CA ASP A 160 2.99 -18.14 -8.00
C ASP A 160 3.09 -16.62 -8.15
N PRO A 161 3.34 -15.88 -7.05
CA PRO A 161 3.45 -14.42 -7.08
C PRO A 161 4.53 -13.91 -8.05
N ARG A 162 5.67 -14.60 -8.19
CA ARG A 162 6.77 -14.16 -9.08
C ARG A 162 6.38 -14.26 -10.54
N THR A 163 5.69 -15.32 -10.91
CA THR A 163 5.16 -15.48 -12.27
C THR A 163 4.04 -14.49 -12.53
N TRP A 164 3.16 -14.25 -11.54
CA TRP A 164 2.09 -13.27 -11.67
C TRP A 164 2.61 -11.85 -11.86
N GLU A 165 3.63 -11.42 -11.10
CA GLU A 165 4.28 -10.10 -11.23
C GLU A 165 4.78 -9.81 -12.66
N GLN A 166 5.13 -10.84 -13.43
CA GLN A 166 5.59 -10.73 -14.82
C GLN A 166 4.45 -10.86 -15.83
N SER A 167 3.24 -11.14 -15.38
CA SER A 167 2.08 -11.38 -16.25
C SER A 167 1.55 -10.10 -16.89
N PRO A 168 0.82 -10.21 -18.01
CA PRO A 168 0.05 -9.10 -18.57
C PRO A 168 -0.96 -8.52 -17.56
N GLU A 169 -1.57 -9.38 -16.76
CA GLU A 169 -2.55 -9.00 -15.73
C GLU A 169 -1.93 -8.09 -14.65
N ALA A 170 -0.73 -8.42 -14.16
CA ALA A 170 -0.01 -7.57 -13.19
C ALA A 170 0.37 -6.21 -13.79
N ARG A 171 0.77 -6.18 -15.07
CA ARG A 171 1.06 -4.91 -15.77
C ARG A 171 -0.17 -4.05 -15.95
N GLU A 172 -1.30 -4.66 -16.30
CA GLU A 172 -2.58 -3.96 -16.39
C GLU A 172 -2.97 -3.38 -15.04
N PHE A 173 -2.87 -4.18 -13.96
CA PHE A 173 -3.11 -3.72 -12.60
C PHE A 173 -2.22 -2.53 -12.23
N ALA A 174 -0.91 -2.61 -12.43
CA ALA A 174 0.03 -1.54 -12.11
C ALA A 174 -0.26 -0.26 -12.93
N THR A 175 -0.65 -0.41 -14.19
CA THR A 175 -1.01 0.71 -15.06
C THR A 175 -2.29 1.40 -14.58
N LEU A 176 -3.34 0.65 -14.29
CA LEU A 176 -4.60 1.17 -13.79
C LEU A 176 -4.43 1.81 -12.40
N SER A 177 -3.67 1.17 -11.53
CA SER A 177 -3.31 1.72 -10.20
C SER A 177 -2.56 3.04 -10.33
N SER A 178 -1.53 3.12 -11.19
CA SER A 178 -0.77 4.36 -11.43
C SER A 178 -1.68 5.49 -11.90
N ASN A 179 -2.62 5.22 -12.82
CA ASN A 179 -3.59 6.19 -13.29
C ASN A 179 -4.56 6.64 -12.17
N ALA A 180 -5.02 5.71 -11.34
CA ALA A 180 -5.91 6.02 -10.22
C ALA A 180 -5.22 6.92 -9.18
N TRP A 181 -3.95 6.67 -8.87
CA TRP A 181 -3.14 7.55 -8.02
C TRP A 181 -2.87 8.90 -8.65
N GLY A 182 -2.71 8.95 -9.98
CA GLY A 182 -2.63 10.21 -10.72
C GLY A 182 -3.91 11.03 -10.56
N ALA A 183 -5.09 10.41 -10.72
CA ALA A 183 -6.36 11.08 -10.52
C ALA A 183 -6.51 11.61 -9.07
N ALA A 184 -6.11 10.83 -8.08
CA ALA A 184 -6.10 11.24 -6.67
C ALA A 184 -5.13 12.42 -6.42
N ALA A 185 -3.97 12.43 -7.09
CA ALA A 185 -3.00 13.54 -6.98
C ALA A 185 -3.57 14.85 -7.55
N VAL A 186 -4.23 14.80 -8.72
CA VAL A 186 -4.93 15.98 -9.29
C VAL A 186 -6.01 16.48 -8.32
N ALA A 187 -6.81 15.56 -7.77
CA ALA A 187 -7.84 15.92 -6.78
C ALA A 187 -7.23 16.52 -5.49
N GLY A 188 -6.00 16.11 -5.13
CA GLY A 188 -5.21 16.64 -4.01
C GLY A 188 -4.49 17.95 -4.31
N GLY A 189 -4.63 18.51 -5.55
CA GLY A 189 -4.11 19.83 -5.93
C GLY A 189 -2.79 19.83 -6.69
N GLU A 190 -2.26 18.66 -7.09
CA GLU A 190 -1.10 18.59 -7.98
C GLU A 190 -1.49 19.00 -9.42
N SER A 191 -0.54 19.60 -10.16
CA SER A 191 -0.83 20.04 -11.53
C SER A 191 -1.03 18.85 -12.49
N PRO A 192 -1.99 18.89 -13.44
CA PRO A 192 -2.18 17.79 -14.38
C PRO A 192 -0.94 17.43 -15.20
N ASP A 193 -0.13 18.42 -15.58
CA ASP A 193 1.10 18.19 -16.36
C ASP A 193 2.18 17.45 -15.56
N ASP A 194 2.35 17.82 -14.27
CA ASP A 194 3.25 17.11 -13.37
C ASP A 194 2.76 15.69 -13.11
N VAL A 195 1.45 15.53 -12.87
CA VAL A 195 0.83 14.23 -12.64
C VAL A 195 1.00 13.30 -13.85
N ALA A 196 0.85 13.80 -15.07
CA ALA A 196 1.06 12.97 -16.27
C ALA A 196 2.48 12.38 -16.30
N ARG A 197 3.50 13.16 -15.91
CA ARG A 197 4.89 12.70 -15.79
C ARG A 197 5.07 11.67 -14.65
N MET A 198 4.50 11.95 -13.47
CA MET A 198 4.52 11.06 -12.32
C MET A 198 3.92 9.69 -12.67
N VAL A 199 2.74 9.67 -13.29
CA VAL A 199 2.05 8.45 -13.73
C VAL A 199 2.91 7.67 -14.72
N ALA A 200 3.49 8.33 -15.73
CA ALA A 200 4.34 7.66 -16.72
C ALA A 200 5.57 7.01 -16.07
N ASN A 201 6.22 7.69 -15.12
CA ASN A 201 7.38 7.17 -14.42
C ASN A 201 6.99 6.00 -13.49
N THR A 202 5.91 6.13 -12.73
CA THR A 202 5.41 5.08 -11.85
C THR A 202 5.00 3.84 -12.64
N THR A 203 4.29 4.02 -13.75
CA THR A 203 3.90 2.90 -14.63
C THR A 203 5.14 2.18 -15.17
N ARG A 204 6.16 2.91 -15.61
CA ARG A 204 7.40 2.30 -16.11
C ARG A 204 8.14 1.53 -15.01
N PHE A 205 8.09 2.01 -13.77
CA PHE A 205 8.73 1.35 -12.64
C PHE A 205 8.04 0.03 -12.28
N TYR A 206 6.70 0.03 -12.17
CA TYR A 206 5.93 -1.15 -11.74
C TYR A 206 5.54 -2.10 -12.89
N ALA A 207 5.46 -1.60 -14.11
CA ALA A 207 5.12 -2.35 -15.32
C ALA A 207 6.16 -2.09 -16.43
N PRO A 208 7.45 -2.45 -16.22
CA PRO A 208 8.46 -2.23 -17.24
C PRO A 208 8.12 -2.97 -18.52
N GLU A 209 8.46 -2.36 -19.67
CA GLU A 209 8.33 -3.04 -20.95
C GLU A 209 9.14 -4.35 -20.95
N PRO A 210 8.58 -5.43 -21.50
CA PRO A 210 9.34 -6.67 -21.63
C PRO A 210 10.58 -6.41 -22.48
N PRO A 211 11.72 -7.07 -22.17
CA PRO A 211 12.91 -6.94 -23.01
C PRO A 211 12.54 -7.28 -24.46
N ALA A 212 13.00 -6.45 -25.40
CA ALA A 212 12.81 -6.72 -26.82
C ALA A 212 13.32 -8.15 -27.10
N GLY A 213 12.44 -9.01 -27.59
CA GLY A 213 12.83 -10.36 -27.98
C GLY A 213 14.00 -10.30 -28.99
N PRO A 214 14.84 -11.35 -29.05
CA PRO A 214 15.91 -11.37 -30.03
C PRO A 214 15.33 -11.11 -31.43
N ALA A 215 15.90 -10.11 -32.12
CA ALA A 215 15.52 -9.82 -33.49
C ALA A 215 15.68 -11.11 -34.31
N ALA A 216 14.59 -11.54 -34.93
CA ALA A 216 14.53 -12.74 -35.77
C ALA A 216 15.37 -12.58 -37.02
#